data_2d474953dabc5e154fe9ca42057c7b89
#
_entry.id   2d474953dabc5e154fe9ca42057c7b89
#
_cell.length_a   1.000
_cell.length_b   1.000
_cell.length_c   1.000
_cell.angle_alpha   90.00
_cell.angle_beta   90.00
_cell.angle_gamma   90.00
#
_symmetry.space_group_name_H-M   'P 1'
#
loop_
_entity.id
_entity.type
_entity.pdbx_description
1 polymer ?
#
loop_
_entity_poly.entity_id
_entity_poly.type
_entity_poly.pdbx_seq_one_letter_code
_entity_poly.pdbx_strand_id
1 'polypeptide(L)'
;GAGTPGRLGVLDAAECAPTFGTDAVRGVIAGGPAALTTAIEGAEDTFDPADLADLTAADALVGITASGRTPYVLGALEHARTAGALTVAIVNNAGSEASADVVIELLTGPEVLAGSTRLTAGTAQKVVLNALSTSVMIALGRAYGPRMVDVRVTNAKLRRRAVRIVRDAAGVDEHTATAALAAAGGHAKTAIVALLAGVDPAEAAVRLDRARGRVRDAL
;
A
#
# COMPACT_ATOMS: atom_id res chain seq x y z
N GLY A 1 -6.31 1.95 -12.70
CA GLY A 1 -7.77 1.98 -12.84
C GLY A 1 -8.30 3.25 -13.47
N ALA A 2 -9.58 3.29 -13.80
CA ALA A 2 -10.23 4.47 -14.36
C ALA A 2 -11.35 4.98 -13.42
N GLY A 3 -11.65 6.30 -13.45
CA GLY A 3 -12.70 6.87 -12.63
C GLY A 3 -12.54 6.59 -11.12
N THR A 4 -13.61 6.15 -10.45
CA THR A 4 -13.58 5.83 -9.02
C THR A 4 -12.56 4.74 -8.66
N PRO A 5 -12.47 3.59 -9.36
CA PRO A 5 -11.42 2.61 -9.11
C PRO A 5 -10.00 3.19 -9.17
N GLY A 6 -9.70 4.02 -10.19
CA GLY A 6 -8.40 4.68 -10.31
C GLY A 6 -8.12 5.65 -9.17
N ARG A 7 -9.10 6.46 -8.75
CA ARG A 7 -8.98 7.36 -7.60
C ARG A 7 -8.71 6.61 -6.30
N LEU A 8 -9.37 5.46 -6.09
CA LEU A 8 -9.15 4.61 -4.92
C LEU A 8 -7.75 4.01 -4.90
N GLY A 9 -7.24 3.57 -6.06
CA GLY A 9 -5.86 3.09 -6.17
C GLY A 9 -4.83 4.17 -5.86
N VAL A 10 -5.04 5.41 -6.36
CA VAL A 10 -4.17 6.54 -6.04
C VAL A 10 -4.26 6.92 -4.57
N LEU A 11 -5.47 6.92 -3.98
CA LEU A 11 -5.67 7.19 -2.56
C LEU A 11 -4.89 6.20 -1.69
N ASP A 12 -5.05 4.90 -1.92
CA ASP A 12 -4.37 3.86 -1.14
C ASP A 12 -2.84 3.96 -1.27
N ALA A 13 -2.34 4.18 -2.49
CA ALA A 13 -0.92 4.37 -2.75
C ALA A 13 -0.35 5.61 -2.03
N ALA A 14 -1.07 6.74 -2.07
CA ALA A 14 -0.64 7.98 -1.42
C ALA A 14 -0.52 7.85 0.10
N GLU A 15 -1.34 7.00 0.74
CA GLU A 15 -1.32 6.76 2.17
C GLU A 15 -0.21 5.77 2.61
N CYS A 16 0.40 5.03 1.69
CA CYS A 16 1.47 4.09 2.02
C CYS A 16 2.75 4.79 2.51
N ALA A 17 3.14 5.91 1.89
CA ALA A 17 4.34 6.65 2.28
C ALA A 17 4.27 7.20 3.71
N PRO A 18 3.24 7.92 4.15
CA PRO A 18 3.15 8.43 5.51
C PRO A 18 2.89 7.34 6.56
N THR A 19 2.27 6.21 6.16
CA THR A 19 1.89 5.13 7.08
C THR A 19 3.04 4.14 7.30
N PHE A 20 3.70 3.74 6.21
CA PHE A 20 4.67 2.65 6.21
C PHE A 20 6.09 3.08 5.83
N GLY A 21 6.32 4.38 5.59
CA GLY A 21 7.64 4.91 5.26
C GLY A 21 8.21 4.40 3.93
N THR A 22 7.34 4.08 2.96
CA THR A 22 7.75 3.50 1.67
C THR A 22 7.11 4.23 0.49
N ASP A 23 7.86 4.38 -0.58
CA ASP A 23 7.40 4.92 -1.86
C ASP A 23 7.23 3.80 -2.92
N ALA A 24 7.22 2.51 -2.47
CA ALA A 24 7.13 1.35 -3.36
C ALA A 24 5.73 1.13 -3.97
N VAL A 25 4.70 1.84 -3.49
CA VAL A 25 3.35 1.75 -4.03
C VAL A 25 3.02 3.00 -4.82
N ARG A 26 2.64 2.82 -6.09
CA ARG A 26 2.25 3.90 -6.99
C ARG A 26 0.83 3.68 -7.50
N GLY A 27 0.02 4.73 -7.48
CA GLY A 27 -1.31 4.73 -8.08
C GLY A 27 -1.27 5.33 -9.48
N VAL A 28 -1.86 4.63 -10.45
CA VAL A 28 -1.98 5.08 -11.84
C VAL A 28 -3.46 5.13 -12.22
N ILE A 29 -3.89 6.24 -12.81
CA ILE A 29 -5.29 6.48 -13.18
C ILE A 29 -5.38 6.90 -14.65
N ALA A 30 -6.34 6.36 -15.38
CA ALA A 30 -6.66 6.78 -16.73
C ALA A 30 -6.94 8.29 -16.79
N GLY A 31 -6.31 8.99 -17.73
CA GLY A 31 -6.37 10.46 -17.83
C GLY A 31 -5.40 11.19 -16.91
N GLY A 32 -4.53 10.46 -16.18
CA GLY A 32 -3.45 11.03 -15.39
C GLY A 32 -3.92 11.87 -14.18
N PRO A 33 -3.05 12.76 -13.65
CA PRO A 33 -3.34 13.53 -12.42
C PRO A 33 -4.61 14.40 -12.50
N ALA A 34 -4.98 14.90 -13.66
CA ALA A 34 -6.20 15.71 -13.84
C ALA A 34 -7.47 14.89 -13.53
N ALA A 35 -7.45 13.57 -13.79
CA ALA A 35 -8.58 12.68 -13.54
C ALA A 35 -8.87 12.44 -12.05
N LEU A 36 -7.99 12.87 -11.14
CA LEU A 36 -8.24 12.78 -9.70
C LEU A 36 -9.37 13.68 -9.25
N THR A 37 -9.48 14.86 -9.83
CA THR A 37 -10.45 15.89 -9.43
C THR A 37 -11.52 16.18 -10.48
N THR A 38 -11.28 15.79 -11.75
CA THR A 38 -12.19 16.06 -12.87
C THR A 38 -12.44 14.78 -13.65
N ALA A 39 -13.65 14.57 -14.17
CA ALA A 39 -13.90 13.46 -15.09
C ALA A 39 -13.24 13.79 -16.44
N ILE A 40 -12.47 12.84 -16.96
CA ILE A 40 -11.86 12.92 -18.29
C ILE A 40 -12.56 11.90 -19.18
N GLU A 41 -13.43 12.38 -20.05
CA GLU A 41 -14.20 11.55 -20.94
C GLU A 41 -13.30 10.77 -21.90
N GLY A 42 -13.62 9.51 -22.14
CA GLY A 42 -12.86 8.61 -23.04
C GLY A 42 -11.50 8.17 -22.52
N ALA A 43 -11.03 8.65 -21.38
CA ALA A 43 -9.72 8.24 -20.83
C ALA A 43 -9.64 6.74 -20.50
N GLU A 44 -10.78 6.10 -20.25
CA GLU A 44 -10.85 4.66 -19.93
C GLU A 44 -10.83 3.73 -21.16
N ASP A 45 -10.97 4.29 -22.38
CA ASP A 45 -11.14 3.52 -23.60
C ASP A 45 -9.81 2.99 -24.16
N THR A 46 -8.69 3.56 -23.77
CA THR A 46 -7.35 3.17 -24.23
C THR A 46 -6.33 3.16 -23.11
N PHE A 47 -5.38 2.23 -23.19
CA PHE A 47 -4.21 2.17 -22.30
C PHE A 47 -2.98 2.66 -23.08
N ASP A 48 -2.20 3.57 -22.46
CA ASP A 48 -0.90 3.99 -22.97
C ASP A 48 0.19 3.21 -22.19
N PRO A 49 1.02 2.39 -22.85
CA PRO A 49 2.15 1.71 -22.22
C PRO A 49 3.12 2.64 -21.48
N ALA A 50 3.19 3.92 -21.87
CA ALA A 50 4.02 4.91 -21.20
C ALA A 50 3.63 5.13 -19.73
N ASP A 51 2.37 4.88 -19.35
CA ASP A 51 1.92 4.96 -17.96
C ASP A 51 2.62 3.95 -17.02
N LEU A 52 3.15 2.87 -17.59
CA LEU A 52 3.80 1.76 -16.88
C LEU A 52 5.15 1.40 -17.51
N ALA A 53 5.85 2.36 -18.13
CA ALA A 53 7.10 2.12 -18.86
C ALA A 53 8.24 1.58 -17.98
N ASP A 54 8.20 1.81 -16.70
CA ASP A 54 9.19 1.36 -15.71
C ASP A 54 8.81 0.02 -15.02
N LEU A 55 7.68 -0.61 -15.39
CA LEU A 55 7.23 -1.87 -14.81
C LEU A 55 8.15 -3.03 -15.23
N THR A 56 8.51 -3.88 -14.27
CA THR A 56 9.40 -5.02 -14.47
C THR A 56 8.82 -6.31 -13.87
N ALA A 57 9.47 -7.44 -14.11
CA ALA A 57 9.12 -8.73 -13.52
C ALA A 57 9.27 -8.79 -11.98
N ALA A 58 9.91 -7.81 -11.36
CA ALA A 58 10.00 -7.70 -9.89
C ALA A 58 8.81 -7.00 -9.26
N ASP A 59 7.92 -6.45 -10.09
CA ASP A 59 6.76 -5.67 -9.65
C ASP A 59 5.47 -6.49 -9.63
N ALA A 60 4.42 -5.90 -9.07
CA ALA A 60 3.06 -6.40 -9.14
C ALA A 60 2.12 -5.29 -9.59
N LEU A 61 1.22 -5.58 -10.51
CA LEU A 61 0.15 -4.68 -10.94
C LEU A 61 -1.19 -5.13 -10.38
N VAL A 62 -1.91 -4.19 -9.74
CA VAL A 62 -3.30 -4.38 -9.30
C VAL A 62 -4.21 -3.57 -10.22
N GLY A 63 -4.90 -4.24 -11.15
CA GLY A 63 -5.92 -3.65 -12.01
C GLY A 63 -7.26 -3.57 -11.28
N ILE A 64 -7.85 -2.37 -11.20
CA ILE A 64 -9.10 -2.14 -10.45
C ILE A 64 -10.17 -1.66 -11.42
N THR A 65 -11.26 -2.42 -11.55
CA THR A 65 -12.38 -2.09 -12.42
C THR A 65 -13.67 -2.70 -11.90
N ALA A 66 -14.76 -1.95 -11.84
CA ALA A 66 -16.03 -2.49 -11.39
C ALA A 66 -16.64 -3.45 -12.41
N SER A 67 -16.60 -3.11 -13.69
CA SER A 67 -17.17 -3.91 -14.76
C SER A 67 -16.35 -5.14 -15.16
N GLY A 68 -15.03 -5.11 -14.89
CA GLY A 68 -14.09 -6.09 -15.41
C GLY A 68 -13.82 -5.99 -16.92
N ARG A 69 -14.25 -4.89 -17.57
CA ARG A 69 -14.19 -4.70 -19.04
C ARG A 69 -13.52 -3.40 -19.46
N THR A 70 -13.05 -2.59 -18.53
CA THR A 70 -12.44 -1.28 -18.81
C THR A 70 -11.19 -1.46 -19.67
N PRO A 71 -11.13 -0.97 -20.92
CA PRO A 71 -10.01 -1.21 -21.83
C PRO A 71 -8.66 -0.76 -21.26
N TYR A 72 -8.63 0.39 -20.60
CA TYR A 72 -7.44 0.85 -19.88
C TYR A 72 -6.88 -0.18 -18.89
N VAL A 73 -7.75 -0.82 -18.10
CA VAL A 73 -7.33 -1.80 -17.08
C VAL A 73 -6.91 -3.12 -17.75
N LEU A 74 -7.66 -3.57 -18.77
CA LEU A 74 -7.32 -4.79 -19.51
C LEU A 74 -5.95 -4.63 -20.20
N GLY A 75 -5.70 -3.48 -20.85
CA GLY A 75 -4.42 -3.18 -21.49
C GLY A 75 -3.27 -3.11 -20.47
N ALA A 76 -3.51 -2.51 -19.30
CA ALA A 76 -2.49 -2.46 -18.23
C ALA A 76 -2.13 -3.85 -17.70
N LEU A 77 -3.12 -4.73 -17.48
CA LEU A 77 -2.90 -6.11 -17.03
C LEU A 77 -2.12 -6.92 -18.09
N GLU A 78 -2.45 -6.77 -19.36
CA GLU A 78 -1.72 -7.43 -20.47
C GLU A 78 -0.28 -6.93 -20.59
N HIS A 79 -0.08 -5.62 -20.46
CA HIS A 79 1.26 -5.03 -20.45
C HIS A 79 2.11 -5.58 -19.30
N ALA A 80 1.54 -5.62 -18.08
CA ALA A 80 2.21 -6.16 -16.90
C ALA A 80 2.58 -7.63 -17.05
N ARG A 81 1.66 -8.44 -17.58
CA ARG A 81 1.89 -9.86 -17.88
C ARG A 81 3.02 -10.04 -18.88
N THR A 82 3.09 -9.21 -19.91
CA THR A 82 4.16 -9.24 -20.91
C THR A 82 5.51 -8.87 -20.29
N ALA A 83 5.54 -7.95 -19.32
CA ALA A 83 6.73 -7.60 -18.55
C ALA A 83 7.13 -8.68 -17.51
N GLY A 84 6.32 -9.71 -17.34
CA GLY A 84 6.54 -10.78 -16.34
C GLY A 84 6.17 -10.39 -14.90
N ALA A 85 5.50 -9.25 -14.70
CA ALA A 85 5.03 -8.82 -13.39
C ALA A 85 3.83 -9.65 -12.91
N LEU A 86 3.71 -9.82 -11.57
CA LEU A 86 2.52 -10.43 -10.98
C LEU A 86 1.30 -9.56 -11.26
N THR A 87 0.20 -10.17 -11.71
CA THR A 87 -1.03 -9.45 -12.02
C THR A 87 -2.16 -9.84 -11.06
N VAL A 88 -2.86 -8.82 -10.55
CA VAL A 88 -4.06 -8.96 -9.71
C VAL A 88 -5.17 -8.11 -10.30
N ALA A 89 -6.36 -8.68 -10.48
CA ALA A 89 -7.54 -7.93 -10.88
C ALA A 89 -8.55 -7.86 -9.73
N ILE A 90 -9.06 -6.67 -9.43
CA ILE A 90 -10.18 -6.45 -8.49
C ILE A 90 -11.38 -6.03 -9.31
N VAL A 91 -12.45 -6.84 -9.29
CA VAL A 91 -13.65 -6.65 -10.11
C VAL A 91 -14.92 -6.79 -9.26
N ASN A 92 -16.04 -6.19 -9.70
CA ASN A 92 -17.32 -6.29 -8.99
C ASN A 92 -18.36 -7.16 -9.72
N ASN A 93 -17.93 -7.91 -10.72
CA ASN A 93 -18.79 -8.83 -11.48
C ASN A 93 -18.15 -10.20 -11.58
N ALA A 94 -18.96 -11.24 -11.49
CA ALA A 94 -18.53 -12.60 -11.75
C ALA A 94 -18.24 -12.80 -13.23
N GLY A 95 -17.23 -13.63 -13.55
CA GLY A 95 -16.89 -13.99 -14.93
C GLY A 95 -16.46 -12.79 -15.77
N SER A 96 -15.71 -11.88 -15.19
CA SER A 96 -15.20 -10.69 -15.89
C SER A 96 -14.18 -11.07 -16.98
N GLU A 97 -13.96 -10.16 -17.94
CA GLU A 97 -12.95 -10.32 -19.00
C GLU A 97 -11.52 -10.06 -18.50
N ALA A 98 -11.37 -9.55 -17.27
CA ALA A 98 -10.06 -9.26 -16.70
C ALA A 98 -9.29 -10.57 -16.42
N SER A 99 -8.26 -10.82 -17.23
CA SER A 99 -7.35 -11.95 -17.07
C SER A 99 -6.15 -11.52 -16.24
N ALA A 100 -5.91 -12.18 -15.11
CA ALA A 100 -4.80 -11.92 -14.20
C ALA A 100 -4.41 -13.22 -13.47
N ASP A 101 -3.21 -13.25 -12.86
CA ASP A 101 -2.77 -14.38 -12.04
C ASP A 101 -3.69 -14.60 -10.84
N VAL A 102 -4.23 -13.50 -10.29
CA VAL A 102 -5.22 -13.52 -9.21
C VAL A 102 -6.39 -12.61 -9.57
N VAL A 103 -7.61 -13.14 -9.54
CA VAL A 103 -8.83 -12.34 -9.72
C VAL A 103 -9.63 -12.33 -8.41
N ILE A 104 -9.91 -11.13 -7.90
CA ILE A 104 -10.71 -10.90 -6.69
C ILE A 104 -12.07 -10.37 -7.10
N GLU A 105 -13.08 -11.22 -7.02
CA GLU A 105 -14.47 -10.88 -7.36
C GLU A 105 -15.21 -10.37 -6.13
N LEU A 106 -15.66 -9.13 -6.17
CA LEU A 106 -16.41 -8.45 -5.11
C LEU A 106 -17.87 -8.33 -5.54
N LEU A 107 -18.66 -9.35 -5.29
CA LEU A 107 -20.05 -9.42 -5.75
C LEU A 107 -20.97 -8.57 -4.87
N THR A 108 -21.03 -7.28 -5.13
CA THR A 108 -21.80 -6.30 -4.36
C THR A 108 -23.26 -6.16 -4.74
N GLY A 109 -23.68 -6.87 -5.79
CA GLY A 109 -25.03 -6.75 -6.34
C GLY A 109 -25.28 -5.41 -7.07
N PRO A 110 -26.55 -5.12 -7.41
CA PRO A 110 -26.91 -3.91 -8.12
C PRO A 110 -26.76 -2.67 -7.23
N GLU A 111 -26.33 -1.57 -7.83
CA GLU A 111 -26.25 -0.28 -7.13
C GLU A 111 -27.65 0.33 -6.94
N VAL A 112 -27.86 1.04 -5.83
CA VAL A 112 -29.11 1.77 -5.57
C VAL A 112 -29.41 2.80 -6.65
N LEU A 113 -28.38 3.36 -7.26
CA LEU A 113 -28.46 4.14 -8.50
C LEU A 113 -27.79 3.34 -9.59
N ALA A 114 -28.61 2.77 -10.48
CA ALA A 114 -28.16 1.81 -11.50
C ALA A 114 -26.95 2.32 -12.30
N GLY A 115 -25.90 1.50 -12.36
CA GLY A 115 -24.64 1.82 -13.07
C GLY A 115 -23.69 2.77 -12.34
N SER A 116 -24.07 3.31 -11.18
CA SER A 116 -23.20 4.24 -10.42
C SER A 116 -22.24 3.49 -9.50
N THR A 117 -21.24 2.83 -10.07
CA THR A 117 -20.28 1.96 -9.35
C THR A 117 -19.33 2.69 -8.40
N ARG A 118 -19.45 4.01 -8.28
CA ARG A 118 -18.78 4.77 -7.22
C ARG A 118 -19.31 4.47 -5.82
N LEU A 119 -20.48 3.81 -5.69
CA LEU A 119 -21.19 3.56 -4.46
C LEU A 119 -20.71 2.26 -3.79
N THR A 120 -21.52 1.18 -3.85
CA THR A 120 -21.22 -0.08 -3.18
C THR A 120 -19.97 -0.75 -3.72
N ALA A 121 -19.83 -0.80 -5.05
CA ALA A 121 -18.65 -1.35 -5.71
C ALA A 121 -17.37 -0.61 -5.28
N GLY A 122 -17.35 0.73 -5.36
CA GLY A 122 -16.21 1.53 -4.92
C GLY A 122 -15.89 1.35 -3.44
N THR A 123 -16.91 1.24 -2.57
CA THR A 123 -16.70 0.98 -1.15
C THR A 123 -16.05 -0.38 -0.91
N ALA A 124 -16.50 -1.43 -1.58
CA ALA A 124 -15.91 -2.75 -1.50
C ALA A 124 -14.45 -2.77 -2.00
N GLN A 125 -14.18 -2.13 -3.15
CA GLN A 125 -12.82 -1.98 -3.67
C GLN A 125 -11.89 -1.29 -2.65
N LYS A 126 -12.36 -0.21 -2.03
CA LYS A 126 -11.58 0.50 -1.00
C LYS A 126 -11.23 -0.39 0.18
N VAL A 127 -12.15 -1.21 0.66
CA VAL A 127 -11.90 -2.15 1.77
C VAL A 127 -10.84 -3.18 1.39
N VAL A 128 -10.93 -3.73 0.17
CA VAL A 128 -9.95 -4.73 -0.31
C VAL A 128 -8.58 -4.10 -0.54
N LEU A 129 -8.49 -2.90 -1.09
CA LEU A 129 -7.22 -2.18 -1.26
C LEU A 129 -6.55 -1.94 0.09
N ASN A 130 -7.27 -1.47 1.09
CA ASN A 130 -6.73 -1.30 2.45
C ASN A 130 -6.23 -2.62 3.04
N ALA A 131 -6.98 -3.71 2.87
CA ALA A 131 -6.59 -5.02 3.35
C ALA A 131 -5.33 -5.52 2.63
N LEU A 132 -5.25 -5.35 1.31
CA LEU A 132 -4.14 -5.76 0.47
C LEU A 132 -2.86 -5.00 0.84
N SER A 133 -2.89 -3.67 0.79
CA SER A 133 -1.72 -2.84 1.10
C SER A 133 -1.24 -3.07 2.54
N THR A 134 -2.15 -3.12 3.52
CA THR A 134 -1.80 -3.40 4.91
C THR A 134 -1.17 -4.78 5.07
N SER A 135 -1.73 -5.82 4.45
CA SER A 135 -1.19 -7.18 4.53
C SER A 135 0.19 -7.29 3.91
N VAL A 136 0.41 -6.66 2.75
CA VAL A 136 1.72 -6.58 2.09
C VAL A 136 2.72 -5.88 3.00
N MET A 137 2.36 -4.74 3.59
CA MET A 137 3.25 -3.98 4.46
C MET A 137 3.57 -4.72 5.77
N ILE A 138 2.63 -5.50 6.32
CA ILE A 138 2.89 -6.40 7.45
C ILE A 138 3.88 -7.50 7.04
N ALA A 139 3.69 -8.13 5.89
CA ALA A 139 4.60 -9.17 5.36
C ALA A 139 6.02 -8.63 5.11
N LEU A 140 6.13 -7.37 4.68
CA LEU A 140 7.40 -6.66 4.51
C LEU A 140 8.02 -6.14 5.83
N GLY A 141 7.43 -6.46 7.00
CA GLY A 141 7.93 -6.06 8.30
C GLY A 141 7.74 -4.56 8.62
N ARG A 142 6.82 -3.87 7.93
CA ARG A 142 6.53 -2.45 8.16
C ARG A 142 5.62 -2.20 9.37
N ALA A 143 5.14 -3.28 10.01
CA ALA A 143 4.35 -3.23 11.23
C ALA A 143 4.92 -4.18 12.29
N TYR A 144 4.67 -3.87 13.57
CA TYR A 144 4.97 -4.74 14.69
C TYR A 144 3.79 -4.72 15.68
N GLY A 145 3.11 -5.88 15.77
CA GLY A 145 1.78 -5.90 16.38
C GLY A 145 0.85 -4.92 15.65
N PRO A 146 -0.01 -4.17 16.35
CA PRO A 146 -0.93 -3.20 15.73
C PRO A 146 -0.26 -1.83 15.49
N ARG A 147 1.07 -1.75 15.40
CA ARG A 147 1.82 -0.48 15.34
C ARG A 147 2.58 -0.33 14.04
N MET A 148 2.51 0.88 13.48
CA MET A 148 3.33 1.30 12.34
C MET A 148 4.73 1.66 12.85
N VAL A 149 5.75 0.83 12.58
CA VAL A 149 7.10 0.99 13.12
C VAL A 149 8.08 1.69 12.19
N ASP A 150 7.68 1.92 10.94
CA ASP A 150 8.48 2.62 9.91
C ASP A 150 7.94 4.03 9.59
N VAL A 151 7.17 4.63 10.49
CA VAL A 151 6.66 5.99 10.30
C VAL A 151 7.82 6.99 10.17
N ARG A 152 7.77 7.84 9.13
CA ARG A 152 8.76 8.92 8.93
C ARG A 152 8.53 10.05 9.93
N VAL A 153 9.54 10.36 10.75
CA VAL A 153 9.47 11.40 11.78
C VAL A 153 9.86 12.75 11.17
N THR A 154 8.92 13.42 10.51
CA THR A 154 9.16 14.68 9.79
C THR A 154 8.75 15.93 10.59
N ASN A 155 7.99 15.79 11.66
CA ASN A 155 7.51 16.91 12.48
C ASN A 155 7.34 16.52 13.97
N ALA A 156 7.04 17.51 14.82
CA ALA A 156 6.88 17.31 16.27
C ALA A 156 5.73 16.34 16.64
N LYS A 157 4.63 16.34 15.87
CA LYS A 157 3.49 15.42 16.06
C LYS A 157 3.94 13.97 15.80
N LEU A 158 4.65 13.74 14.70
CA LEU A 158 5.14 12.41 14.33
C LEU A 158 6.24 11.94 15.28
N ARG A 159 7.07 12.84 15.82
CA ARG A 159 8.04 12.51 16.88
C ARG A 159 7.34 12.00 18.13
N ARG A 160 6.31 12.70 18.64
CA ARG A 160 5.52 12.24 19.81
C ARG A 160 4.86 10.90 19.55
N ARG A 161 4.40 10.68 18.31
CA ARG A 161 3.83 9.38 17.89
C ARG A 161 4.88 8.27 17.92
N ALA A 162 6.08 8.51 17.41
CA ALA A 162 7.18 7.55 17.40
C ALA A 162 7.59 7.17 18.84
N VAL A 163 7.72 8.15 19.75
CA VAL A 163 7.98 7.87 21.18
C VAL A 163 6.92 6.96 21.78
N ARG A 164 5.63 7.24 21.53
CA ARG A 164 4.52 6.39 22.00
C ARG A 164 4.61 4.99 21.43
N ILE A 165 4.92 4.85 20.13
CA ILE A 165 5.08 3.55 19.48
C ILE A 165 6.19 2.75 20.14
N VAL A 166 7.37 3.37 20.40
CA VAL A 166 8.49 2.71 21.08
C VAL A 166 8.11 2.31 22.50
N ARG A 167 7.53 3.25 23.27
CA ARG A 167 7.05 3.00 24.63
C ARG A 167 6.13 1.79 24.71
N ASP A 168 5.09 1.79 23.87
CA ASP A 168 4.03 0.77 23.90
C ASP A 168 4.49 -0.57 23.30
N ALA A 169 5.47 -0.56 22.40
CA ALA A 169 6.02 -1.76 21.80
C ALA A 169 7.05 -2.46 22.70
N ALA A 170 7.88 -1.68 23.39
CA ALA A 170 8.92 -2.19 24.28
C ALA A 170 8.48 -2.31 25.75
N GLY A 171 7.31 -1.79 26.11
CA GLY A 171 6.81 -1.84 27.49
C GLY A 171 7.62 -0.99 28.49
N VAL A 172 8.20 0.13 28.03
CA VAL A 172 9.03 1.04 28.84
C VAL A 172 8.29 2.36 29.11
N ASP A 173 8.87 3.20 29.99
CA ASP A 173 8.36 4.55 30.23
C ASP A 173 8.69 5.52 29.08
N GLU A 174 8.10 6.72 29.11
CA GLU A 174 8.26 7.73 28.05
C GLU A 174 9.69 8.29 27.99
N HIS A 175 10.36 8.43 29.14
CA HIS A 175 11.74 8.91 29.21
C HIS A 175 12.68 7.92 28.51
N THR A 176 12.59 6.64 28.85
CA THR A 176 13.37 5.55 28.24
C THR A 176 13.10 5.44 26.74
N ALA A 177 11.82 5.50 26.32
CA ALA A 177 11.45 5.47 24.90
C ALA A 177 12.01 6.68 24.14
N THR A 178 12.00 7.86 24.73
CA THR A 178 12.54 9.09 24.12
C THR A 178 14.05 8.97 23.93
N ALA A 179 14.77 8.52 24.96
CA ALA A 179 16.22 8.32 24.90
C ALA A 179 16.60 7.26 23.85
N ALA A 180 15.91 6.12 23.82
CA ALA A 180 16.14 5.06 22.84
C ALA A 180 15.85 5.52 21.41
N LEU A 181 14.77 6.26 21.19
CA LEU A 181 14.45 6.81 19.87
C LEU A 181 15.51 7.81 19.39
N ALA A 182 16.02 8.66 20.30
CA ALA A 182 17.10 9.60 20.00
C ALA A 182 18.40 8.86 19.66
N ALA A 183 18.79 7.86 20.45
CA ALA A 183 19.96 7.03 20.22
C ALA A 183 19.88 6.25 18.89
N ALA A 184 18.68 5.86 18.47
CA ALA A 184 18.41 5.20 17.20
C ALA A 184 18.26 6.18 16.02
N GLY A 185 18.62 7.47 16.16
CA GLY A 185 18.53 8.46 15.09
C GLY A 185 17.09 8.74 14.62
N GLY A 186 16.09 8.52 15.48
CA GLY A 186 14.67 8.69 15.18
C GLY A 186 13.99 7.47 14.54
N HIS A 187 14.71 6.36 14.38
CA HIS A 187 14.17 5.11 13.80
C HIS A 187 13.49 4.28 14.89
N ALA A 188 12.15 4.32 14.93
CA ALA A 188 11.36 3.64 15.97
C ALA A 188 11.60 2.12 15.97
N LYS A 189 11.72 1.49 14.81
CA LYS A 189 11.98 0.04 14.68
C LYS A 189 13.31 -0.35 15.32
N THR A 190 14.38 0.39 15.05
CA THR A 190 15.70 0.17 15.64
C THR A 190 15.68 0.37 17.16
N ALA A 191 14.99 1.43 17.64
CA ALA A 191 14.83 1.66 19.07
C ALA A 191 14.08 0.51 19.77
N ILE A 192 13.03 -0.04 19.14
CA ILE A 192 12.26 -1.17 19.67
C ILE A 192 13.14 -2.42 19.79
N VAL A 193 13.90 -2.75 18.73
CA VAL A 193 14.80 -3.92 18.77
C VAL A 193 15.90 -3.74 19.78
N ALA A 194 16.52 -2.56 19.86
CA ALA A 194 17.55 -2.26 20.85
C ALA A 194 17.06 -2.49 22.29
N LEU A 195 15.86 -1.98 22.62
CA LEU A 195 15.26 -2.14 23.94
C LEU A 195 14.87 -3.59 24.25
N LEU A 196 14.22 -4.27 23.30
CA LEU A 196 13.72 -5.63 23.55
C LEU A 196 14.82 -6.69 23.56
N ALA A 197 15.85 -6.53 22.73
CA ALA A 197 17.00 -7.44 22.67
C ALA A 197 18.13 -7.06 23.67
N GLY A 198 18.05 -5.89 24.31
CA GLY A 198 19.11 -5.42 25.23
C GLY A 198 20.44 -5.14 24.53
N VAL A 199 20.42 -4.65 23.30
CA VAL A 199 21.60 -4.36 22.48
C VAL A 199 21.68 -2.85 22.16
N ASP A 200 22.82 -2.39 21.69
CA ASP A 200 22.95 -1.02 21.22
C ASP A 200 22.21 -0.81 19.87
N PRO A 201 21.91 0.45 19.49
CA PRO A 201 21.19 0.74 18.24
C PRO A 201 21.92 0.28 16.96
N ALA A 202 23.25 0.21 16.96
CA ALA A 202 24.00 -0.22 15.80
C ALA A 202 23.83 -1.74 15.58
N GLU A 203 23.96 -2.53 16.64
CA GLU A 203 23.69 -3.97 16.59
C GLU A 203 22.21 -4.24 16.25
N ALA A 204 21.26 -3.47 16.82
CA ALA A 204 19.85 -3.58 16.47
C ALA A 204 19.58 -3.34 14.97
N ALA A 205 20.26 -2.37 14.37
CA ALA A 205 20.15 -2.09 12.94
C ALA A 205 20.68 -3.26 12.09
N VAL A 206 21.82 -3.85 12.48
CA VAL A 206 22.39 -5.05 11.81
C VAL A 206 21.43 -6.24 11.88
N ARG A 207 20.83 -6.49 13.05
CA ARG A 207 19.84 -7.56 13.23
C ARG A 207 18.62 -7.33 12.37
N LEU A 208 18.10 -6.10 12.30
CA LEU A 208 16.97 -5.74 11.44
C LEU A 208 17.28 -5.95 9.96
N ASP A 209 18.48 -5.62 9.52
CA ASP A 209 18.90 -5.85 8.13
C ASP A 209 18.88 -7.35 7.79
N ARG A 210 19.52 -8.18 8.63
CA ARG A 210 19.49 -9.64 8.50
C ARG A 210 18.09 -10.23 8.52
N ALA A 211 17.21 -9.66 9.34
CA ALA A 211 15.80 -10.03 9.47
C ALA A 211 14.89 -9.42 8.39
N ARG A 212 15.46 -8.77 7.35
CA ARG A 212 14.71 -8.09 6.29
C ARG A 212 13.68 -7.07 6.86
N GLY A 213 14.08 -6.35 7.89
CA GLY A 213 13.26 -5.34 8.55
C GLY A 213 12.16 -5.87 9.47
N ARG A 214 12.07 -7.16 9.73
CA ARG A 214 11.05 -7.75 10.62
C ARG A 214 11.53 -7.71 12.06
N VAL A 215 10.86 -6.90 12.90
CA VAL A 215 11.21 -6.76 14.32
C VAL A 215 11.22 -8.11 15.03
N ARG A 216 10.20 -8.96 14.80
CA ARG A 216 10.10 -10.26 15.48
C ARG A 216 11.28 -11.19 15.18
N ASP A 217 11.77 -11.14 13.95
CA ASP A 217 12.88 -11.99 13.50
C ASP A 217 14.26 -11.43 13.90
N ALA A 218 14.30 -10.15 14.35
CA ALA A 218 15.49 -9.44 14.80
C ALA A 218 15.73 -9.54 16.32
N LEU A 219 14.77 -10.05 17.08
CA LEU A 219 14.87 -10.27 18.52
C LEU A 219 15.60 -11.56 18.83
#